data_0f0cd7ab9b810d4f2e09897f941fde11
#
_entry.id   0f0cd7ab9b810d4f2e09897f941fde11
#
_cell.length_a   1.000
_cell.length_b   1.000
_cell.length_c   1.000
_cell.angle_alpha   90.00
_cell.angle_beta   90.00
_cell.angle_gamma   90.00
#
_symmetry.space_group_name_H-M   'P 1'
#
loop_
_entity.id
_entity.type
_entity.pdbx_description
1 polymer ?
#
loop_
_entity_poly.entity_id
_entity_poly.type
_entity_poly.pdbx_seq_one_letter_code
_entity_poly.pdbx_strand_id
1 'polypeptide(L)'
;MHITILGRQPALGIAELEQLYGADNVRWFSQQTALVDSPDFDFETLGGSQKAGRVVLEIDRGNWLTASRQIVQHYTAKWRAIEHKITLGISAYGFKISPRDVQKTGLLIKKKLRDSGTSLRLIPNPEIALNTAASHHNKLGLSPTKVELLVVRAPNNRIIIAESVGAQNITALAARDQARPRTDAFVGMLPPKLARMMINLSGDTKPGRLWDPFCGTGTVLQEARLKGIDVYGSDLSQKMVDYATENMQWLDNKYQINPQWQVFQADATAVKLNAAQKSEITRIVCEAYLGQPFSAPPKPAKLTAVRGNCNHIISQFLANIRPQINPSTTLVVAVPAWRDHSGKFTHLPLIDQLADLGYRRLHLNLVSDEQLLYYRENQVVAREILLLKPLDEN
;
A
#
# COMPACT_ATOMS: atom_id res chain seq x y z
N MET A 1 16.14 12.27 -4.53
CA MET A 1 15.04 12.42 -3.54
C MET A 1 13.69 12.44 -4.26
N HIS A 2 12.70 11.71 -3.73
CA HIS A 2 11.34 11.62 -4.23
C HIS A 2 10.35 12.08 -3.15
N ILE A 3 9.16 12.54 -3.58
CA ILE A 3 8.02 12.77 -2.70
C ILE A 3 6.89 11.81 -3.08
N THR A 4 6.24 11.22 -2.09
CA THR A 4 5.08 10.33 -2.29
C THR A 4 3.82 10.97 -1.73
N ILE A 5 2.71 10.77 -2.43
CA ILE A 5 1.37 11.10 -1.96
C ILE A 5 0.75 9.82 -1.43
N LEU A 6 0.59 9.75 -0.13
CA LEU A 6 0.14 8.55 0.58
C LEU A 6 -1.38 8.33 0.43
N GLY A 7 -1.79 7.09 0.60
CA GLY A 7 -3.18 6.68 0.57
C GLY A 7 -3.97 7.07 1.82
N ARG A 8 -5.14 6.43 2.00
CA ARG A 8 -6.10 6.73 3.08
C ARG A 8 -5.53 6.53 4.49
N GLN A 9 -4.68 5.53 4.69
CA GLN A 9 -3.96 5.30 5.94
C GLN A 9 -2.48 5.65 5.73
N PRO A 10 -2.10 6.93 5.92
CA PRO A 10 -0.74 7.37 5.64
C PRO A 10 0.33 6.63 6.46
N ALA A 11 0.02 6.26 7.69
CA ALA A 11 0.94 5.53 8.56
C ALA A 11 1.36 4.17 7.95
N LEU A 12 0.42 3.42 7.36
CA LEU A 12 0.76 2.17 6.66
C LEU A 12 1.64 2.42 5.42
N GLY A 13 1.43 3.54 4.72
CA GLY A 13 2.30 3.93 3.61
C GLY A 13 3.71 4.31 4.07
N ILE A 14 3.84 5.00 5.20
CA ILE A 14 5.15 5.28 5.82
C ILE A 14 5.83 4.00 6.29
N ALA A 15 5.08 3.11 6.94
CA ALA A 15 5.57 1.80 7.37
C ALA A 15 6.15 1.00 6.19
N GLU A 16 5.42 0.97 5.08
CA GLU A 16 5.87 0.34 3.83
C GLU A 16 7.18 0.97 3.33
N LEU A 17 7.25 2.31 3.29
CA LEU A 17 8.44 3.03 2.83
C LEU A 17 9.63 2.80 3.75
N GLU A 18 9.43 2.86 5.08
CA GLU A 18 10.48 2.59 6.06
C GLU A 18 11.04 1.17 5.90
N GLN A 19 10.18 0.19 5.71
CA GLN A 19 10.60 -1.20 5.54
C GLN A 19 11.39 -1.43 4.25
N LEU A 20 11.04 -0.73 3.17
CA LEU A 20 11.71 -0.88 1.87
C LEU A 20 13.00 -0.09 1.76
N TYR A 21 13.05 1.10 2.35
CA TYR A 21 14.15 2.05 2.11
C TYR A 21 14.95 2.40 3.36
N GLY A 22 14.51 1.94 4.55
CA GLY A 22 15.13 2.26 5.83
C GLY A 22 14.63 3.60 6.42
N ALA A 23 14.58 3.67 7.76
CA ALA A 23 14.08 4.84 8.48
C ALA A 23 14.88 6.12 8.19
N ASP A 24 16.18 6.01 8.00
CA ASP A 24 17.08 7.16 7.73
C ASP A 24 16.81 7.80 6.36
N ASN A 25 16.27 7.04 5.42
CA ASN A 25 15.99 7.50 4.06
C ASN A 25 14.53 7.96 3.86
N VAL A 26 13.69 7.82 4.88
CA VAL A 26 12.26 8.17 4.81
C VAL A 26 11.93 9.20 5.87
N ARG A 27 11.16 10.22 5.50
CA ARG A 27 10.67 11.22 6.48
C ARG A 27 9.30 11.75 6.10
N TRP A 28 8.48 11.98 7.09
CA TRP A 28 7.23 12.72 6.93
C TRP A 28 7.52 14.13 6.41
N PHE A 29 6.77 14.55 5.39
CA PHE A 29 6.79 15.93 4.91
C PHE A 29 5.51 16.67 5.25
N SER A 30 4.37 15.99 5.19
CA SER A 30 3.07 16.47 5.67
C SER A 30 2.24 15.28 6.14
N GLN A 31 1.01 15.52 6.61
CA GLN A 31 0.10 14.46 7.06
C GLN A 31 -0.19 13.36 6.01
N GLN A 32 -0.02 13.66 4.72
CA GLN A 32 -0.34 12.74 3.62
C GLN A 32 0.83 12.56 2.65
N THR A 33 2.03 12.99 3.02
CA THR A 33 3.17 12.92 2.11
C THR A 33 4.46 12.54 2.84
N ALA A 34 5.29 11.79 2.15
CA ALA A 34 6.62 11.42 2.63
C ALA A 34 7.69 11.78 1.61
N LEU A 35 8.88 12.07 2.10
CA LEU A 35 10.10 12.16 1.30
C LEU A 35 10.86 10.84 1.42
N VAL A 36 11.39 10.38 0.29
CA VAL A 36 12.23 9.19 0.19
C VAL A 36 13.52 9.57 -0.52
N ASP A 37 14.63 9.35 0.14
CA ASP A 37 15.97 9.63 -0.40
C ASP A 37 16.73 8.33 -0.62
N SER A 38 16.29 7.57 -1.63
CA SER A 38 16.90 6.32 -2.05
C SER A 38 17.12 6.31 -3.56
N PRO A 39 18.28 5.84 -4.05
CA PRO A 39 18.51 5.61 -5.46
C PRO A 39 17.64 4.48 -6.02
N ASP A 40 17.28 3.52 -5.17
CA ASP A 40 16.50 2.33 -5.54
C ASP A 40 14.99 2.55 -5.45
N PHE A 41 14.55 3.84 -5.36
CA PHE A 41 13.13 4.15 -5.25
C PHE A 41 12.36 3.70 -6.49
N ASP A 42 11.45 2.75 -6.29
CA ASP A 42 10.54 2.24 -7.32
C ASP A 42 9.08 2.42 -6.88
N PHE A 43 8.39 3.33 -7.56
CA PHE A 43 6.98 3.62 -7.28
C PHE A 43 6.03 2.45 -7.59
N GLU A 44 6.35 1.64 -8.61
CA GLU A 44 5.48 0.54 -9.05
C GLU A 44 5.38 -0.59 -8.02
N THR A 45 6.34 -0.67 -7.11
CA THR A 45 6.33 -1.68 -6.02
C THR A 45 5.39 -1.30 -4.87
N LEU A 46 4.98 -0.03 -4.77
CA LEU A 46 4.26 0.48 -3.61
C LEU A 46 2.75 0.18 -3.65
N GLY A 47 2.20 -0.21 -2.50
CA GLY A 47 0.76 -0.34 -2.27
C GLY A 47 0.15 0.89 -1.59
N GLY A 48 0.88 1.53 -0.69
CA GLY A 48 0.43 2.62 0.17
C GLY A 48 0.48 4.02 -0.45
N SER A 49 1.18 4.21 -1.57
CA SER A 49 1.35 5.49 -2.24
C SER A 49 0.46 5.61 -3.47
N GLN A 50 -0.28 6.71 -3.60
CA GLN A 50 -1.16 6.96 -4.75
C GLN A 50 -0.43 7.56 -5.95
N LYS A 51 0.58 8.39 -5.67
CA LYS A 51 1.43 9.06 -6.65
C LYS A 51 2.82 9.24 -6.06
N ALA A 52 3.80 9.38 -6.94
CA ALA A 52 5.13 9.83 -6.54
C ALA A 52 5.71 10.79 -7.57
N GLY A 53 6.67 11.60 -7.14
CA GLY A 53 7.37 12.53 -8.01
C GLY A 53 8.81 12.76 -7.57
N ARG A 54 9.69 12.97 -8.55
CA ARG A 54 11.06 13.39 -8.30
C ARG A 54 11.08 14.87 -7.98
N VAL A 55 11.70 15.24 -6.85
CA VAL A 55 11.82 16.62 -6.40
C VAL A 55 12.68 17.42 -7.40
N VAL A 56 12.16 18.57 -7.79
CA VAL A 56 12.80 19.48 -8.76
C VAL A 56 13.12 20.84 -8.12
N LEU A 57 12.18 21.38 -7.32
CA LEU A 57 12.35 22.66 -6.67
C LEU A 57 11.92 22.57 -5.20
N GLU A 58 12.65 23.24 -4.36
CA GLU A 58 12.31 23.42 -2.94
C GLU A 58 12.23 24.92 -2.62
N ILE A 59 11.26 25.30 -1.80
CA ILE A 59 11.06 26.66 -1.31
C ILE A 59 10.96 26.58 0.19
N ASP A 60 11.91 27.17 0.90
CA ASP A 60 12.02 27.06 2.36
C ASP A 60 10.79 27.66 3.08
N ARG A 61 10.21 28.72 2.51
CA ARG A 61 9.03 29.36 3.06
C ARG A 61 8.23 30.05 1.97
N GLY A 62 6.95 29.66 1.82
CA GLY A 62 6.14 30.23 0.77
C GLY A 62 4.65 29.95 0.88
N ASN A 63 3.94 30.53 -0.08
CA ASN A 63 2.52 30.29 -0.33
C ASN A 63 2.32 29.88 -1.80
N TRP A 64 1.06 29.71 -2.21
CA TRP A 64 0.75 29.34 -3.59
C TRP A 64 1.27 30.34 -4.63
N LEU A 65 1.21 31.64 -4.33
CA LEU A 65 1.69 32.67 -5.26
C LEU A 65 3.20 32.54 -5.52
N THR A 66 3.96 32.28 -4.47
CA THR A 66 5.42 32.02 -4.57
C THR A 66 5.69 30.77 -5.39
N ALA A 67 5.01 29.65 -5.09
CA ALA A 67 5.14 28.40 -5.83
C ALA A 67 4.77 28.58 -7.30
N SER A 68 3.63 29.22 -7.58
CA SER A 68 3.15 29.48 -8.94
C SER A 68 4.15 30.29 -9.78
N ARG A 69 4.75 31.34 -9.20
CA ARG A 69 5.77 32.16 -9.90
C ARG A 69 6.98 31.31 -10.26
N GLN A 70 7.49 30.52 -9.33
CA GLN A 70 8.66 29.64 -9.57
C GLN A 70 8.33 28.55 -10.59
N ILE A 71 7.16 27.92 -10.51
CA ILE A 71 6.69 26.93 -11.49
C ILE A 71 6.64 27.56 -12.90
N VAL A 72 5.99 28.71 -13.03
CA VAL A 72 5.89 29.40 -14.33
C VAL A 72 7.26 29.76 -14.88
N GLN A 73 8.15 30.30 -14.06
CA GLN A 73 9.51 30.66 -14.49
C GLN A 73 10.30 29.43 -14.93
N HIS A 74 10.36 28.40 -14.08
CA HIS A 74 11.14 27.19 -14.33
C HIS A 74 10.67 26.44 -15.58
N TYR A 75 9.35 26.17 -15.69
CA TYR A 75 8.83 25.35 -16.76
C TYR A 75 8.70 26.10 -18.09
N THR A 76 8.55 27.41 -18.08
CA THR A 76 8.64 28.19 -19.32
C THR A 76 10.07 28.16 -19.88
N ALA A 77 11.10 28.21 -19.01
CA ALA A 77 12.48 28.08 -19.46
C ALA A 77 12.80 26.64 -19.90
N LYS A 78 12.44 25.63 -19.10
CA LYS A 78 12.72 24.21 -19.36
C LYS A 78 12.09 23.71 -20.65
N TRP A 79 10.86 24.14 -20.97
CA TRP A 79 10.11 23.65 -22.12
C TRP A 79 10.11 24.57 -23.34
N ARG A 80 10.92 25.61 -23.30
CA ARG A 80 11.10 26.52 -24.45
C ARG A 80 11.69 25.76 -25.63
N ALA A 81 11.08 25.91 -26.80
CA ALA A 81 11.54 25.29 -28.04
C ALA A 81 11.50 23.73 -28.06
N ILE A 82 10.66 23.09 -27.20
CA ILE A 82 10.39 21.67 -27.34
C ILE A 82 9.40 21.45 -28.49
N GLU A 83 9.79 20.63 -29.47
CA GLU A 83 8.99 20.34 -30.67
C GLU A 83 7.75 19.48 -30.38
N HIS A 84 7.80 18.63 -29.35
CA HIS A 84 6.71 17.74 -29.02
C HIS A 84 5.68 18.40 -28.11
N LYS A 85 4.41 18.02 -28.32
CA LYS A 85 3.30 18.49 -27.49
C LYS A 85 3.44 18.00 -26.05
N ILE A 86 3.46 18.93 -25.10
CA ILE A 86 3.49 18.64 -23.67
C ILE A 86 2.06 18.46 -23.14
N THR A 87 1.84 17.45 -22.31
CA THR A 87 0.63 17.29 -21.50
C THR A 87 0.98 17.58 -20.04
N LEU A 88 0.36 18.61 -19.47
CA LEU A 88 0.64 19.08 -18.11
C LEU A 88 -0.58 18.90 -17.23
N GLY A 89 -0.40 18.22 -16.10
CA GLY A 89 -1.25 18.26 -14.92
C GLY A 89 -0.59 19.02 -13.79
N ILE A 90 -1.37 19.63 -12.90
CA ILE A 90 -0.86 20.25 -11.68
C ILE A 90 -1.74 19.81 -10.51
N SER A 91 -1.12 19.33 -9.44
CA SER A 91 -1.81 18.92 -8.22
C SER A 91 -1.20 19.62 -7.02
N ALA A 92 -2.03 20.29 -6.23
CA ALA A 92 -1.62 21.02 -5.04
C ALA A 92 -2.09 20.30 -3.78
N TYR A 93 -1.21 20.18 -2.80
CA TYR A 93 -1.45 19.53 -1.51
C TYR A 93 -1.03 20.45 -0.36
N GLY A 94 -1.84 20.55 0.70
CA GLY A 94 -1.54 21.37 1.87
C GLY A 94 -1.76 22.88 1.67
N PHE A 95 -2.44 23.29 0.59
CA PHE A 95 -2.77 24.67 0.32
C PHE A 95 -4.25 24.94 0.54
N LYS A 96 -4.57 26.14 1.03
CA LYS A 96 -5.95 26.69 1.10
C LYS A 96 -6.17 27.60 -0.11
N ILE A 97 -6.48 27.00 -1.27
CA ILE A 97 -6.66 27.67 -2.55
C ILE A 97 -7.83 27.05 -3.31
N SER A 98 -8.26 27.67 -4.40
CA SER A 98 -9.28 27.14 -5.30
C SER A 98 -8.67 26.36 -6.46
N PRO A 99 -9.44 25.45 -7.10
CA PRO A 99 -9.01 24.80 -8.36
C PRO A 99 -8.65 25.80 -9.45
N ARG A 100 -9.30 26.95 -9.47
CA ARG A 100 -9.02 28.05 -10.43
C ARG A 100 -7.61 28.63 -10.26
N ASP A 101 -7.09 28.68 -9.04
CA ASP A 101 -5.73 29.18 -8.78
C ASP A 101 -4.69 28.22 -9.36
N VAL A 102 -4.91 26.91 -9.21
CA VAL A 102 -4.06 25.87 -9.82
C VAL A 102 -4.12 25.97 -11.34
N GLN A 103 -5.34 26.03 -11.88
CA GLN A 103 -5.57 26.13 -13.34
C GLN A 103 -4.93 27.38 -13.94
N LYS A 104 -4.99 28.52 -13.24
CA LYS A 104 -4.36 29.77 -13.67
C LYS A 104 -2.86 29.63 -13.84
N THR A 105 -2.17 28.92 -12.95
CA THR A 105 -0.73 28.64 -13.07
C THR A 105 -0.42 27.89 -14.37
N GLY A 106 -1.17 26.83 -14.68
CA GLY A 106 -1.01 26.09 -15.93
C GLY A 106 -1.31 26.89 -17.18
N LEU A 107 -2.33 27.75 -17.13
CA LEU A 107 -2.67 28.64 -18.25
C LEU A 107 -1.59 29.70 -18.50
N LEU A 108 -0.94 30.21 -17.46
CA LEU A 108 0.19 31.14 -17.61
C LEU A 108 1.39 30.46 -18.32
N ILE A 109 1.72 29.22 -17.93
CA ILE A 109 2.75 28.44 -18.64
C ILE A 109 2.36 28.25 -20.10
N LYS A 110 1.11 27.78 -20.34
CA LYS A 110 0.60 27.54 -21.70
C LYS A 110 0.68 28.80 -22.59
N LYS A 111 0.30 29.95 -22.05
CA LYS A 111 0.38 31.24 -22.79
C LYS A 111 1.83 31.55 -23.19
N LYS A 112 2.76 31.54 -22.22
CA LYS A 112 4.17 31.84 -22.45
C LYS A 112 4.86 30.86 -23.41
N LEU A 113 4.53 29.58 -23.34
CA LEU A 113 5.08 28.55 -24.24
C LEU A 113 4.54 28.69 -25.67
N ARG A 114 3.26 29.05 -25.82
CA ARG A 114 2.70 29.34 -27.16
C ARG A 114 3.46 30.47 -27.87
N ASP A 115 3.84 31.49 -27.13
CA ASP A 115 4.61 32.62 -27.65
C ASP A 115 6.04 32.22 -28.08
N SER A 116 6.54 31.06 -27.61
CA SER A 116 7.82 30.45 -28.03
C SER A 116 7.67 29.24 -28.96
N GLY A 117 6.46 28.98 -29.50
CA GLY A 117 6.21 27.91 -30.48
C GLY A 117 5.94 26.51 -29.84
N THR A 118 6.02 26.37 -28.54
CA THR A 118 5.79 25.07 -27.88
C THR A 118 4.30 24.83 -27.61
N SER A 119 3.79 23.66 -28.00
CA SER A 119 2.40 23.26 -27.80
C SER A 119 2.21 22.59 -26.41
N LEU A 120 1.25 23.08 -25.61
CA LEU A 120 0.92 22.52 -24.32
C LEU A 120 -0.59 22.22 -24.19
N ARG A 121 -0.91 20.97 -23.81
CA ARG A 121 -2.24 20.56 -23.35
C ARG A 121 -2.27 20.59 -21.83
N LEU A 122 -3.07 21.45 -21.24
CA LEU A 122 -3.32 21.47 -19.81
C LEU A 122 -4.49 20.55 -19.45
N ILE A 123 -4.30 19.68 -18.45
CA ILE A 123 -5.37 18.87 -17.88
C ILE A 123 -6.22 19.75 -16.96
N PRO A 124 -7.55 19.78 -17.12
CA PRO A 124 -8.42 20.55 -16.24
C PRO A 124 -8.41 20.05 -14.79
N ASN A 125 -8.45 20.97 -13.87
CA ASN A 125 -8.53 20.71 -12.43
C ASN A 125 -9.96 20.90 -11.92
N PRO A 126 -10.77 19.83 -11.70
CA PRO A 126 -12.05 19.95 -10.99
C PRO A 126 -11.84 20.23 -9.49
N GLU A 127 -10.71 19.78 -8.93
CA GLU A 127 -10.26 20.00 -7.56
C GLU A 127 -8.84 20.56 -7.56
N ILE A 128 -8.31 20.91 -6.39
CA ILE A 128 -6.94 21.44 -6.26
C ILE A 128 -5.86 20.43 -6.65
N ALA A 129 -6.19 19.13 -6.62
CA ALA A 129 -5.33 18.04 -7.09
C ALA A 129 -6.09 17.16 -8.07
N LEU A 130 -5.42 16.68 -9.10
CA LEU A 130 -5.96 15.65 -9.98
C LEU A 130 -6.13 14.35 -9.18
N ASN A 131 -7.26 13.68 -9.36
CA ASN A 131 -7.42 12.34 -8.79
C ASN A 131 -6.51 11.33 -9.50
N THR A 132 -6.28 10.18 -8.85
CA THR A 132 -5.38 9.13 -9.37
C THR A 132 -5.81 8.63 -10.76
N ALA A 133 -7.13 8.58 -11.01
CA ALA A 133 -7.67 8.15 -12.31
C ALA A 133 -7.28 9.12 -13.43
N ALA A 134 -7.43 10.43 -13.23
CA ALA A 134 -7.04 11.44 -14.21
C ALA A 134 -5.54 11.36 -14.52
N SER A 135 -4.70 11.20 -13.50
CA SER A 135 -3.24 11.06 -13.67
C SER A 135 -2.89 9.78 -14.43
N HIS A 136 -3.47 8.64 -14.04
CA HIS A 136 -3.23 7.35 -14.68
C HIS A 136 -3.70 7.32 -16.15
N HIS A 137 -4.93 7.74 -16.44
CA HIS A 137 -5.47 7.70 -17.80
C HIS A 137 -4.78 8.66 -18.75
N ASN A 138 -4.27 9.80 -18.26
CA ASN A 138 -3.44 10.71 -19.06
C ASN A 138 -1.97 10.27 -19.11
N LYS A 139 -1.60 9.15 -18.46
CA LYS A 139 -0.24 8.59 -18.41
C LYS A 139 0.80 9.61 -17.91
N LEU A 140 0.40 10.43 -16.91
CA LEU A 140 1.26 11.46 -16.35
C LEU A 140 2.41 10.82 -15.56
N GLY A 141 3.63 11.26 -15.81
CA GLY A 141 4.85 10.71 -15.22
C GLY A 141 5.50 9.58 -16.03
N LEU A 142 4.81 9.03 -17.06
CA LEU A 142 5.32 7.90 -17.85
C LEU A 142 6.10 8.31 -19.10
N SER A 143 6.28 9.61 -19.33
CA SER A 143 7.18 10.12 -20.39
C SER A 143 7.59 11.56 -20.09
N PRO A 144 8.71 12.05 -20.67
CA PRO A 144 9.17 13.42 -20.46
C PRO A 144 8.19 14.51 -20.90
N THR A 145 7.24 14.17 -21.77
CA THR A 145 6.22 15.10 -22.30
C THR A 145 4.85 14.96 -21.61
N LYS A 146 4.69 14.04 -20.67
CA LYS A 146 3.45 13.83 -19.91
C LYS A 146 3.73 14.00 -18.41
N VAL A 147 3.66 15.23 -17.94
CA VAL A 147 4.11 15.62 -16.60
C VAL A 147 2.92 16.01 -15.73
N GLU A 148 2.91 15.54 -14.50
CA GLU A 148 2.12 16.11 -13.42
C GLU A 148 3.07 16.78 -12.44
N LEU A 149 2.82 18.04 -12.10
CA LEU A 149 3.53 18.73 -11.03
C LEU A 149 2.81 18.47 -9.72
N LEU A 150 3.50 17.80 -8.82
CA LEU A 150 3.06 17.60 -7.44
C LEU A 150 3.62 18.75 -6.60
N VAL A 151 2.75 19.69 -6.20
CA VAL A 151 3.13 20.87 -5.43
C VAL A 151 2.65 20.66 -4.01
N VAL A 152 3.56 20.41 -3.09
CA VAL A 152 3.22 20.01 -1.72
C VAL A 152 3.73 21.06 -0.74
N ARG A 153 2.85 21.54 0.15
CA ARG A 153 3.18 22.45 1.24
C ARG A 153 3.12 21.74 2.57
N ALA A 154 4.20 21.78 3.32
CA ALA A 154 4.27 21.28 4.67
C ALA A 154 3.67 22.26 5.69
N PRO A 155 3.34 21.82 6.93
CA PRO A 155 2.82 22.69 8.00
C PRO A 155 3.74 23.89 8.34
N ASN A 156 5.05 23.72 8.21
CA ASN A 156 6.06 24.77 8.41
C ASN A 156 6.22 25.74 7.23
N ASN A 157 5.34 25.68 6.24
CA ASN A 157 5.33 26.45 5.01
C ASN A 157 6.47 26.14 4.00
N ARG A 158 7.27 25.12 4.21
CA ARG A 158 8.15 24.59 3.15
C ARG A 158 7.28 24.07 2.01
N ILE A 159 7.76 24.28 0.79
CA ILE A 159 7.07 23.79 -0.40
C ILE A 159 8.04 22.97 -1.22
N ILE A 160 7.57 21.81 -1.67
CA ILE A 160 8.26 20.99 -2.65
C ILE A 160 7.44 20.98 -3.94
N ILE A 161 8.14 21.12 -5.06
CA ILE A 161 7.60 20.93 -6.40
C ILE A 161 8.34 19.74 -7.00
N ALA A 162 7.57 18.72 -7.38
CA ALA A 162 8.09 17.48 -7.94
C ALA A 162 7.43 17.16 -9.27
N GLU A 163 8.18 16.58 -10.19
CA GLU A 163 7.65 15.97 -11.42
C GLU A 163 7.25 14.54 -11.13
N SER A 164 6.00 14.18 -11.46
CA SER A 164 5.51 12.82 -11.25
C SER A 164 6.38 11.78 -11.95
N VAL A 165 6.60 10.66 -11.27
CA VAL A 165 7.18 9.44 -11.84
C VAL A 165 6.11 8.37 -12.10
N GLY A 166 4.89 8.62 -11.66
CA GLY A 166 3.74 7.77 -11.90
C GLY A 166 2.57 8.05 -10.96
N ALA A 167 1.43 7.48 -11.31
CA ALA A 167 0.24 7.38 -10.49
C ALA A 167 -0.20 5.91 -10.45
N GLN A 168 -0.75 5.48 -9.33
CA GLN A 168 -1.17 4.10 -9.10
C GLN A 168 -2.02 3.57 -10.27
N ASN A 169 -1.65 2.41 -10.79
CA ASN A 169 -2.35 1.75 -11.90
C ASN A 169 -3.70 1.19 -11.43
N ILE A 170 -4.68 2.07 -11.36
CA ILE A 170 -6.04 1.73 -10.90
C ILE A 170 -6.73 0.69 -11.78
N THR A 171 -6.40 0.64 -13.07
CA THR A 171 -6.95 -0.35 -14.01
C THR A 171 -6.47 -1.75 -13.67
N ALA A 172 -5.16 -1.92 -13.44
CA ALA A 172 -4.60 -3.19 -13.04
C ALA A 172 -5.08 -3.61 -11.64
N LEU A 173 -5.20 -2.68 -10.70
CA LEU A 173 -5.75 -2.95 -9.37
C LEU A 173 -7.21 -3.39 -9.44
N ALA A 174 -8.06 -2.69 -10.20
CA ALA A 174 -9.46 -3.05 -10.37
C ALA A 174 -9.62 -4.43 -11.05
N ALA A 175 -8.73 -4.76 -11.99
CA ALA A 175 -8.74 -6.07 -12.63
C ALA A 175 -8.50 -7.20 -11.61
N ARG A 176 -7.58 -7.02 -10.66
CA ARG A 176 -7.28 -8.01 -9.62
C ARG A 176 -8.27 -7.99 -8.45
N ASP A 177 -8.94 -6.88 -8.23
CA ASP A 177 -9.94 -6.75 -7.17
C ASP A 177 -11.31 -7.29 -7.60
N GLN A 178 -11.76 -6.95 -8.80
CA GLN A 178 -13.14 -7.15 -9.25
C GLN A 178 -13.28 -8.04 -10.48
N ALA A 179 -12.32 -8.04 -11.42
CA ALA A 179 -12.42 -8.74 -12.68
C ALA A 179 -11.70 -10.11 -12.71
N ARG A 180 -11.18 -10.58 -11.58
CA ARG A 180 -10.66 -11.94 -11.43
C ARG A 180 -11.82 -12.96 -11.49
N PRO A 181 -11.59 -14.21 -11.92
CA PRO A 181 -12.65 -15.20 -12.16
C PRO A 181 -13.51 -15.49 -10.93
N ARG A 182 -12.89 -15.54 -9.75
CA ARG A 182 -13.56 -15.90 -8.50
C ARG A 182 -13.44 -14.80 -7.45
N THR A 183 -14.59 -14.39 -6.94
CA THR A 183 -14.73 -13.45 -5.82
C THR A 183 -15.70 -14.04 -4.80
N ASP A 184 -15.53 -13.72 -3.52
CA ASP A 184 -16.46 -14.11 -2.47
C ASP A 184 -16.79 -12.91 -1.58
N ALA A 185 -18.01 -12.39 -1.74
CA ALA A 185 -18.47 -11.22 -0.99
C ALA A 185 -18.73 -11.51 0.50
N PHE A 186 -18.93 -12.79 0.86
CA PHE A 186 -19.18 -13.19 2.26
C PHE A 186 -17.92 -13.22 3.10
N VAL A 187 -16.80 -13.64 2.51
CA VAL A 187 -15.52 -13.76 3.24
C VAL A 187 -14.86 -12.40 3.44
N GLY A 188 -15.28 -11.39 2.69
CA GLY A 188 -14.62 -10.08 2.70
C GLY A 188 -13.23 -10.18 2.05
N MET A 189 -13.04 -9.51 0.93
CA MET A 189 -11.77 -9.63 0.21
C MET A 189 -10.75 -8.63 0.72
N LEU A 190 -9.52 -9.10 0.95
CA LEU A 190 -8.36 -8.23 1.20
C LEU A 190 -8.13 -7.34 -0.04
N PRO A 191 -8.07 -6.01 0.10
CA PRO A 191 -7.75 -5.16 -1.05
C PRO A 191 -6.33 -5.44 -1.59
N PRO A 192 -6.13 -5.53 -2.93
CA PRO A 192 -4.79 -5.76 -3.52
C PRO A 192 -3.71 -4.78 -3.02
N LYS A 193 -4.09 -3.52 -2.79
CA LYS A 193 -3.17 -2.50 -2.23
C LYS A 193 -2.67 -2.87 -0.83
N LEU A 194 -3.56 -3.36 0.03
CA LEU A 194 -3.19 -3.77 1.39
C LEU A 194 -2.34 -5.04 1.35
N ALA A 195 -2.70 -6.01 0.52
CA ALA A 195 -1.88 -7.20 0.32
C ALA A 195 -0.45 -6.83 -0.11
N ARG A 196 -0.30 -5.90 -1.06
CA ARG A 196 1.00 -5.39 -1.50
C ARG A 196 1.78 -4.71 -0.38
N MET A 197 1.13 -3.84 0.40
CA MET A 197 1.76 -3.23 1.59
C MET A 197 2.23 -4.29 2.58
N MET A 198 1.40 -5.28 2.89
CA MET A 198 1.76 -6.36 3.82
C MET A 198 2.94 -7.19 3.31
N ILE A 199 3.00 -7.48 2.01
CA ILE A 199 4.14 -8.16 1.38
C ILE A 199 5.40 -7.31 1.51
N ASN A 200 5.32 -6.00 1.26
CA ASN A 200 6.45 -5.07 1.42
C ASN A 200 6.91 -4.99 2.88
N LEU A 201 5.97 -4.98 3.83
CA LEU A 201 6.27 -5.00 5.27
C LEU A 201 6.96 -6.29 5.73
N SER A 202 6.85 -7.40 5.00
CA SER A 202 7.57 -8.63 5.33
C SER A 202 9.08 -8.55 5.06
N GLY A 203 9.53 -7.43 4.53
CA GLY A 203 10.92 -7.18 4.13
C GLY A 203 11.24 -7.76 2.76
N ASP A 204 12.32 -7.27 2.19
CA ASP A 204 12.75 -7.68 0.87
C ASP A 204 13.93 -8.65 0.93
N THR A 205 14.13 -9.39 -0.17
CA THR A 205 15.39 -9.93 -0.67
C THR A 205 15.88 -11.29 -0.21
N LYS A 206 15.29 -11.96 0.75
CA LYS A 206 15.71 -13.35 0.97
C LYS A 206 15.11 -14.27 -0.09
N PRO A 207 15.91 -15.05 -0.80
CA PRO A 207 15.38 -16.13 -1.62
C PRO A 207 14.49 -17.03 -0.77
N GLY A 208 13.37 -17.49 -1.33
CA GLY A 208 12.43 -18.35 -0.63
C GLY A 208 10.98 -17.98 -0.97
N ARG A 209 10.06 -18.75 -0.39
CA ARG A 209 8.63 -18.62 -0.67
C ARG A 209 7.90 -17.83 0.40
N LEU A 210 6.88 -17.10 -0.03
CA LEU A 210 5.88 -16.54 0.83
C LEU A 210 4.77 -17.59 1.04
N TRP A 211 4.33 -17.77 2.28
CA TRP A 211 3.16 -18.59 2.58
C TRP A 211 2.01 -17.74 3.13
N ASP A 212 0.82 -17.94 2.55
CA ASP A 212 -0.45 -17.42 3.07
C ASP A 212 -1.30 -18.60 3.59
N PRO A 213 -1.36 -18.82 4.92
CA PRO A 213 -2.11 -19.91 5.54
C PRO A 213 -3.63 -19.68 5.61
N PHE A 214 -4.14 -18.52 5.22
CA PHE A 214 -5.55 -18.14 5.16
C PHE A 214 -5.88 -17.52 3.80
N CYS A 215 -5.46 -18.18 2.72
CA CYS A 215 -5.32 -17.53 1.41
C CYS A 215 -6.65 -17.09 0.78
N GLY A 216 -7.78 -17.61 1.24
CA GLY A 216 -9.09 -17.26 0.71
C GLY A 216 -9.11 -17.37 -0.81
N THR A 217 -9.45 -16.28 -1.48
CA THR A 217 -9.47 -16.20 -2.95
C THR A 217 -8.10 -15.88 -3.58
N GLY A 218 -7.00 -15.87 -2.81
CA GLY A 218 -5.62 -15.76 -3.29
C GLY A 218 -5.10 -14.34 -3.54
N THR A 219 -5.61 -13.31 -2.87
CA THR A 219 -5.17 -11.92 -3.13
C THR A 219 -3.70 -11.70 -2.78
N VAL A 220 -3.23 -12.19 -1.63
CA VAL A 220 -1.81 -12.10 -1.24
C VAL A 220 -0.93 -12.86 -2.23
N LEU A 221 -1.36 -14.06 -2.61
CA LEU A 221 -0.63 -14.89 -3.58
C LEU A 221 -0.45 -14.16 -4.92
N GLN A 222 -1.51 -13.53 -5.43
CA GLN A 222 -1.47 -12.76 -6.68
C GLN A 222 -0.51 -11.58 -6.61
N GLU A 223 -0.59 -10.77 -5.56
CA GLU A 223 0.30 -9.60 -5.40
C GLU A 223 1.76 -10.01 -5.19
N ALA A 224 2.02 -11.13 -4.48
CA ALA A 224 3.37 -11.67 -4.31
C ALA A 224 3.94 -12.17 -5.65
N ARG A 225 3.15 -12.88 -6.44
CA ARG A 225 3.58 -13.36 -7.78
C ARG A 225 3.93 -12.21 -8.73
N LEU A 226 3.15 -11.13 -8.70
CA LEU A 226 3.45 -9.91 -9.49
C LEU A 226 4.76 -9.23 -9.08
N LYS A 227 5.23 -9.50 -7.87
CA LYS A 227 6.56 -9.05 -7.37
C LYS A 227 7.67 -10.08 -7.64
N GLY A 228 7.38 -11.18 -8.35
CA GLY A 228 8.34 -12.24 -8.62
C GLY A 228 8.63 -13.16 -7.43
N ILE A 229 7.79 -13.16 -6.39
CA ILE A 229 7.94 -14.01 -5.21
C ILE A 229 7.16 -15.30 -5.43
N ASP A 230 7.81 -16.44 -5.22
CA ASP A 230 7.16 -17.75 -5.22
C ASP A 230 6.31 -17.93 -3.98
N VAL A 231 5.19 -18.66 -4.10
CA VAL A 231 4.21 -18.70 -3.03
C VAL A 231 3.67 -20.09 -2.73
N TYR A 232 3.33 -20.29 -1.46
CA TYR A 232 2.39 -21.30 -0.97
C TYR A 232 1.11 -20.62 -0.50
N GLY A 233 -0.05 -21.21 -0.83
CA GLY A 233 -1.33 -20.81 -0.28
C GLY A 233 -2.02 -21.99 0.37
N SER A 234 -2.68 -21.78 1.49
CA SER A 234 -3.58 -22.79 2.06
C SER A 234 -4.82 -22.15 2.67
N ASP A 235 -5.91 -22.89 2.68
CA ASP A 235 -7.16 -22.49 3.32
C ASP A 235 -7.85 -23.72 3.88
N LEU A 236 -8.64 -23.55 4.95
CA LEU A 236 -9.45 -24.61 5.53
C LEU A 236 -10.54 -25.09 4.57
N SER A 237 -11.08 -24.18 3.76
CA SER A 237 -12.16 -24.42 2.82
C SER A 237 -11.64 -24.88 1.47
N GLN A 238 -12.00 -26.08 1.03
CA GLN A 238 -11.70 -26.56 -0.32
C GLN A 238 -12.20 -25.60 -1.40
N LYS A 239 -13.40 -25.02 -1.22
CA LYS A 239 -13.95 -23.99 -2.11
C LYS A 239 -12.99 -22.80 -2.28
N MET A 240 -12.33 -22.34 -1.21
CA MET A 240 -11.38 -21.24 -1.29
C MET A 240 -10.08 -21.67 -2.01
N VAL A 241 -9.62 -22.88 -1.78
CA VAL A 241 -8.49 -23.48 -2.50
C VAL A 241 -8.77 -23.51 -4.01
N ASP A 242 -9.96 -23.95 -4.41
CA ASP A 242 -10.37 -24.01 -5.82
C ASP A 242 -10.43 -22.59 -6.42
N TYR A 243 -11.00 -21.62 -5.69
CA TYR A 243 -11.08 -20.23 -6.12
C TYR A 243 -9.68 -19.57 -6.24
N ALA A 244 -8.81 -19.79 -5.28
CA ALA A 244 -7.44 -19.31 -5.32
C ALA A 244 -6.70 -19.90 -6.53
N THR A 245 -6.85 -21.20 -6.78
CA THR A 245 -6.25 -21.90 -7.92
C THR A 245 -6.67 -21.30 -9.25
N GLU A 246 -7.99 -21.11 -9.46
CA GLU A 246 -8.50 -20.49 -10.69
C GLU A 246 -8.00 -19.05 -10.87
N ASN A 247 -7.97 -18.28 -9.78
CA ASN A 247 -7.48 -16.91 -9.80
C ASN A 247 -5.98 -16.84 -10.10
N MET A 248 -5.17 -17.76 -9.58
CA MET A 248 -3.74 -17.86 -9.86
C MET A 248 -3.47 -18.24 -11.31
N GLN A 249 -4.18 -19.22 -11.86
CA GLN A 249 -4.10 -19.60 -13.27
C GLN A 249 -4.47 -18.42 -14.19
N TRP A 250 -5.53 -17.68 -13.84
CA TRP A 250 -5.92 -16.48 -14.57
C TRP A 250 -4.82 -15.40 -14.52
N LEU A 251 -4.18 -15.22 -13.37
CA LEU A 251 -3.08 -14.26 -13.23
C LEU A 251 -1.91 -14.62 -14.14
N ASP A 252 -1.47 -15.88 -14.09
CA ASP A 252 -0.35 -16.37 -14.91
C ASP A 252 -0.63 -16.18 -16.41
N ASN A 253 -1.84 -16.54 -16.86
CA ASN A 253 -2.25 -16.36 -18.24
C ASN A 253 -2.30 -14.87 -18.65
N LYS A 254 -2.83 -14.01 -17.78
CA LYS A 254 -3.00 -12.58 -18.07
C LYS A 254 -1.68 -11.82 -18.13
N TYR A 255 -0.76 -12.15 -17.22
CA TYR A 255 0.50 -11.41 -17.06
C TYR A 255 1.72 -12.19 -17.60
N GLN A 256 1.50 -13.38 -18.19
CA GLN A 256 2.55 -14.27 -18.75
C GLN A 256 3.64 -14.57 -17.72
N ILE A 257 3.23 -14.93 -16.50
CA ILE A 257 4.12 -15.27 -15.39
C ILE A 257 4.30 -16.78 -15.36
N ASN A 258 5.54 -17.26 -15.19
CA ASN A 258 5.81 -18.69 -14.99
C ASN A 258 5.25 -19.13 -13.62
N PRO A 259 4.42 -20.21 -13.58
CA PRO A 259 3.82 -20.66 -12.35
C PRO A 259 4.87 -21.23 -11.39
N GLN A 260 5.03 -20.59 -10.23
CA GLN A 260 5.84 -21.06 -9.10
C GLN A 260 5.00 -20.90 -7.83
N TRP A 261 3.86 -21.60 -7.82
CA TRP A 261 2.93 -21.56 -6.70
C TRP A 261 2.29 -22.94 -6.47
N GLN A 262 1.87 -23.14 -5.24
CA GLN A 262 1.07 -24.28 -4.84
C GLN A 262 -0.03 -23.81 -3.89
N VAL A 263 -1.26 -24.24 -4.13
CA VAL A 263 -2.40 -24.01 -3.22
C VAL A 263 -2.95 -25.36 -2.79
N PHE A 264 -3.22 -25.53 -1.49
CA PHE A 264 -3.69 -26.78 -0.91
C PHE A 264 -4.64 -26.55 0.27
N GLN A 265 -5.49 -27.55 0.53
CA GLN A 265 -6.38 -27.50 1.68
C GLN A 265 -5.60 -27.82 2.97
N ALA A 266 -5.71 -26.94 3.97
CA ALA A 266 -5.16 -27.20 5.29
C ALA A 266 -5.84 -26.32 6.36
N ASP A 267 -5.91 -26.85 7.57
CA ASP A 267 -6.24 -26.08 8.77
C ASP A 267 -4.96 -25.42 9.31
N ALA A 268 -4.87 -24.10 9.28
CA ALA A 268 -3.70 -23.34 9.75
C ALA A 268 -3.37 -23.64 11.23
N THR A 269 -4.36 -24.01 12.04
CA THR A 269 -4.19 -24.32 13.46
C THR A 269 -3.59 -25.70 13.72
N ALA A 270 -3.55 -26.59 12.71
CA ALA A 270 -3.12 -27.98 12.84
C ALA A 270 -2.18 -28.47 11.72
N VAL A 271 -1.97 -27.68 10.69
CA VAL A 271 -1.14 -28.05 9.52
C VAL A 271 0.26 -28.47 9.93
N LYS A 272 0.77 -29.52 9.28
CA LYS A 272 2.15 -29.98 9.39
C LYS A 272 2.86 -29.70 8.07
N LEU A 273 3.82 -28.80 8.09
CA LEU A 273 4.65 -28.49 6.94
C LEU A 273 5.63 -29.64 6.67
N ASN A 274 5.79 -30.01 5.42
CA ASN A 274 6.81 -30.98 5.02
C ASN A 274 8.22 -30.35 5.06
N ALA A 275 9.26 -31.15 4.86
CA ALA A 275 10.65 -30.68 4.94
C ALA A 275 10.98 -29.59 3.90
N ALA A 276 10.46 -29.68 2.68
CA ALA A 276 10.66 -28.67 1.64
C ALA A 276 9.98 -27.35 2.03
N GLN A 277 8.72 -27.38 2.45
CA GLN A 277 7.99 -26.19 2.90
C GLN A 277 8.69 -25.49 4.06
N LYS A 278 9.18 -26.26 5.06
CA LYS A 278 9.92 -25.69 6.22
C LYS A 278 11.19 -24.96 5.80
N SER A 279 11.92 -25.50 4.80
CA SER A 279 13.15 -24.88 4.31
C SER A 279 12.92 -23.70 3.38
N GLU A 280 11.85 -23.73 2.59
CA GLU A 280 11.58 -22.72 1.58
C GLU A 280 10.79 -21.51 2.09
N ILE A 281 9.96 -21.66 3.13
CA ILE A 281 9.15 -20.57 3.68
C ILE A 281 10.06 -19.60 4.45
N THR A 282 10.23 -18.40 3.90
CA THR A 282 11.03 -17.32 4.51
C THR A 282 10.18 -16.19 5.03
N ARG A 283 8.91 -16.12 4.61
CA ARG A 283 7.94 -15.12 5.06
C ARG A 283 6.52 -15.68 5.07
N ILE A 284 5.73 -15.23 6.02
CA ILE A 284 4.31 -15.52 6.12
C ILE A 284 3.55 -14.20 6.06
N VAL A 285 2.63 -14.08 5.12
CA VAL A 285 1.80 -12.88 4.95
C VAL A 285 0.37 -13.31 4.77
N CYS A 286 -0.50 -12.93 5.69
CA CYS A 286 -1.89 -13.34 5.64
C CYS A 286 -2.85 -12.34 6.28
N GLU A 287 -4.09 -12.36 5.84
CA GLU A 287 -5.23 -11.87 6.60
C GLU A 287 -5.82 -13.05 7.39
N ALA A 288 -5.61 -13.05 8.69
CA ALA A 288 -6.15 -14.10 9.55
C ALA A 288 -7.69 -13.99 9.67
N TYR A 289 -8.32 -14.93 10.36
CA TYR A 289 -9.76 -14.91 10.55
C TYR A 289 -10.24 -13.63 11.27
N LEU A 290 -11.02 -12.81 10.57
CA LEU A 290 -11.52 -11.51 11.07
C LEU A 290 -12.84 -11.62 11.86
N GLY A 291 -13.41 -12.82 11.97
CA GLY A 291 -14.73 -13.02 12.54
C GLY A 291 -15.85 -12.69 11.55
N GLN A 292 -17.06 -12.58 12.08
CA GLN A 292 -18.22 -12.21 11.26
C GLN A 292 -18.23 -10.71 10.95
N PRO A 293 -18.75 -10.29 9.78
CA PRO A 293 -18.92 -8.88 9.46
C PRO A 293 -19.99 -8.24 10.36
N PHE A 294 -19.80 -6.96 10.66
CA PHE A 294 -20.74 -6.14 11.41
C PHE A 294 -21.10 -4.88 10.62
N SER A 295 -22.39 -4.57 10.52
CA SER A 295 -22.89 -3.31 9.93
C SER A 295 -22.90 -2.15 10.93
N ALA A 296 -22.88 -2.46 12.23
CA ALA A 296 -22.78 -1.50 13.33
C ALA A 296 -22.00 -2.13 14.49
N PRO A 297 -21.41 -1.33 15.40
CA PRO A 297 -20.70 -1.84 16.55
C PRO A 297 -21.56 -2.83 17.36
N PRO A 298 -21.06 -4.05 17.60
CA PRO A 298 -21.82 -5.08 18.30
C PRO A 298 -22.00 -4.76 19.79
N LYS A 299 -23.04 -5.34 20.40
CA LYS A 299 -23.22 -5.28 21.86
C LYS A 299 -22.02 -5.94 22.56
N PRO A 300 -21.66 -5.50 23.81
CA PRO A 300 -20.47 -5.99 24.50
C PRO A 300 -20.32 -7.51 24.59
N ALA A 301 -21.39 -8.22 24.95
CA ALA A 301 -21.39 -9.69 25.04
C ALA A 301 -21.08 -10.37 23.69
N LYS A 302 -21.64 -9.84 22.59
CA LYS A 302 -21.37 -10.33 21.24
C LYS A 302 -19.94 -10.05 20.82
N LEU A 303 -19.43 -8.85 21.12
CA LEU A 303 -18.02 -8.49 20.85
C LEU A 303 -17.07 -9.42 21.61
N THR A 304 -17.32 -9.65 22.90
CA THR A 304 -16.52 -10.56 23.72
C THR A 304 -16.46 -11.97 23.12
N ALA A 305 -17.59 -12.52 22.69
CA ALA A 305 -17.64 -13.85 22.08
C ALA A 305 -16.85 -13.93 20.76
N VAL A 306 -17.04 -12.96 19.85
CA VAL A 306 -16.32 -12.94 18.58
C VAL A 306 -14.83 -12.69 18.78
N ARG A 307 -14.47 -11.76 19.65
CA ARG A 307 -13.07 -11.47 20.02
C ARG A 307 -12.39 -12.70 20.59
N GLY A 308 -13.07 -13.43 21.49
CA GLY A 308 -12.55 -14.67 22.06
C GLY A 308 -12.29 -15.75 21.02
N ASN A 309 -13.22 -15.92 20.09
CA ASN A 309 -13.08 -16.90 18.99
C ASN A 309 -11.92 -16.53 18.05
N CYS A 310 -11.82 -15.27 17.62
CA CYS A 310 -10.70 -14.82 16.78
C CYS A 310 -9.37 -14.98 17.50
N ASN A 311 -9.30 -14.60 18.78
CA ASN A 311 -8.10 -14.74 19.59
C ASN A 311 -7.66 -16.20 19.69
N HIS A 312 -8.59 -17.13 19.93
CA HIS A 312 -8.31 -18.55 20.02
C HIS A 312 -7.73 -19.11 18.71
N ILE A 313 -8.39 -18.88 17.59
CA ILE A 313 -7.95 -19.37 16.27
C ILE A 313 -6.55 -18.84 15.93
N ILE A 314 -6.32 -17.54 16.11
CA ILE A 314 -5.04 -16.91 15.73
C ILE A 314 -3.92 -17.34 16.69
N SER A 315 -4.18 -17.47 18.00
CA SER A 315 -3.21 -18.00 18.94
C SER A 315 -2.83 -19.46 18.65
N GLN A 316 -3.81 -20.30 18.31
CA GLN A 316 -3.54 -21.69 17.90
C GLN A 316 -2.73 -21.76 16.61
N PHE A 317 -3.04 -20.93 15.62
CA PHE A 317 -2.25 -20.82 14.39
C PHE A 317 -0.79 -20.46 14.70
N LEU A 318 -0.56 -19.40 15.45
CA LEU A 318 0.80 -18.95 15.79
C LEU A 318 1.55 -20.02 16.59
N ALA A 319 0.92 -20.64 17.58
CA ALA A 319 1.51 -21.73 18.36
C ALA A 319 1.85 -22.97 17.50
N ASN A 320 0.96 -23.34 16.57
CA ASN A 320 1.18 -24.48 15.69
C ASN A 320 2.37 -24.28 14.76
N ILE A 321 2.53 -23.09 14.17
CA ILE A 321 3.59 -22.87 13.19
C ILE A 321 4.93 -22.52 13.84
N ARG A 322 4.97 -22.04 15.09
CA ARG A 322 6.20 -21.61 15.76
C ARG A 322 7.34 -22.65 15.65
N PRO A 323 7.14 -23.94 16.00
CA PRO A 323 8.20 -24.96 15.92
C PRO A 323 8.48 -25.43 14.48
N GLN A 324 7.76 -24.94 13.49
CA GLN A 324 7.85 -25.41 12.11
C GLN A 324 8.54 -24.40 11.17
N ILE A 325 8.79 -23.19 11.62
CA ILE A 325 9.36 -22.10 10.83
C ILE A 325 10.74 -21.69 11.34
N ASN A 326 11.56 -21.16 10.46
CA ASN A 326 12.89 -20.69 10.81
C ASN A 326 12.80 -19.42 11.70
N PRO A 327 13.67 -19.22 12.71
CA PRO A 327 13.73 -17.97 13.49
C PRO A 327 13.90 -16.70 12.63
N SER A 328 14.49 -16.81 11.45
CA SER A 328 14.61 -15.69 10.51
C SER A 328 13.34 -15.37 9.73
N THR A 329 12.30 -16.22 9.79
CA THR A 329 11.03 -16.01 9.08
C THR A 329 10.33 -14.75 9.62
N THR A 330 9.91 -13.87 8.70
CA THR A 330 9.10 -12.69 9.05
C THR A 330 7.62 -13.00 8.84
N LEU A 331 6.79 -12.64 9.81
CA LEU A 331 5.35 -12.77 9.69
C LEU A 331 4.70 -11.39 9.64
N VAL A 332 3.81 -11.18 8.68
CA VAL A 332 2.94 -10.01 8.61
C VAL A 332 1.50 -10.49 8.61
N VAL A 333 0.85 -10.33 9.73
CA VAL A 333 -0.48 -10.89 9.98
C VAL A 333 -1.47 -9.75 10.21
N ALA A 334 -2.49 -9.65 9.34
CA ALA A 334 -3.61 -8.77 9.59
C ALA A 334 -4.61 -9.46 10.51
N VAL A 335 -4.85 -8.89 11.68
CA VAL A 335 -5.78 -9.40 12.69
C VAL A 335 -6.95 -8.43 12.89
N PRO A 336 -8.12 -8.87 13.38
CA PRO A 336 -9.25 -7.97 13.58
C PRO A 336 -9.04 -7.02 14.76
N ALA A 337 -9.47 -5.77 14.56
CA ALA A 337 -9.74 -4.80 15.62
C ALA A 337 -11.13 -4.20 15.38
N TRP A 338 -11.90 -3.97 16.44
CA TRP A 338 -13.29 -3.52 16.33
C TRP A 338 -13.43 -2.08 16.77
N ARG A 339 -13.97 -1.25 15.87
CA ARG A 339 -14.19 0.17 16.11
C ARG A 339 -15.56 0.38 16.75
N ASP A 340 -15.60 1.12 17.85
CA ASP A 340 -16.85 1.56 18.49
C ASP A 340 -17.40 2.85 17.90
N HIS A 341 -18.53 3.34 18.44
CA HIS A 341 -19.18 4.58 17.99
C HIS A 341 -18.34 5.83 18.28
N SER A 342 -17.42 5.79 19.25
CA SER A 342 -16.50 6.89 19.56
C SER A 342 -15.27 6.92 18.66
N GLY A 343 -15.07 5.87 17.84
CA GLY A 343 -13.90 5.70 17.00
C GLY A 343 -12.74 4.98 17.67
N LYS A 344 -12.89 4.50 18.92
CA LYS A 344 -11.90 3.74 19.65
C LYS A 344 -11.89 2.29 19.17
N PHE A 345 -10.71 1.70 19.10
CA PHE A 345 -10.53 0.30 18.72
C PHE A 345 -10.38 -0.62 19.93
N THR A 346 -10.99 -1.79 19.82
CA THR A 346 -10.78 -2.93 20.73
C THR A 346 -9.92 -3.96 20.03
N HIS A 347 -8.77 -4.28 20.59
CA HIS A 347 -7.75 -5.16 20.03
C HIS A 347 -7.88 -6.60 20.58
N LEU A 348 -7.20 -7.54 19.92
CA LEU A 348 -7.12 -8.93 20.41
C LEU A 348 -6.20 -9.04 21.63
N PRO A 349 -6.56 -9.85 22.66
CA PRO A 349 -5.70 -10.08 23.82
C PRO A 349 -4.33 -10.67 23.49
N LEU A 350 -4.23 -11.51 22.47
CA LEU A 350 -2.98 -12.16 22.06
C LEU A 350 -1.85 -11.16 21.76
N ILE A 351 -2.18 -9.90 21.43
CA ILE A 351 -1.18 -8.88 21.12
C ILE A 351 -0.28 -8.59 22.33
N ASP A 352 -0.85 -8.64 23.54
CA ASP A 352 -0.13 -8.49 24.80
C ASP A 352 0.59 -9.77 25.24
N GLN A 353 0.35 -10.90 24.55
CA GLN A 353 0.82 -12.24 24.89
C GLN A 353 1.70 -12.87 23.79
N LEU A 354 2.21 -12.06 22.87
CA LEU A 354 3.02 -12.56 21.74
C LEU A 354 4.29 -13.29 22.21
N ALA A 355 4.91 -12.85 23.29
CA ALA A 355 6.08 -13.49 23.85
C ALA A 355 5.77 -14.92 24.36
N ASP A 356 4.60 -15.13 24.98
CA ASP A 356 4.15 -16.45 25.45
C ASP A 356 3.90 -17.42 24.28
N LEU A 357 3.55 -16.86 23.10
CA LEU A 357 3.39 -17.62 21.86
C LEU A 357 4.72 -17.86 21.12
N GLY A 358 5.84 -17.36 21.66
CA GLY A 358 7.17 -17.50 21.08
C GLY A 358 7.50 -16.49 19.98
N TYR A 359 6.86 -15.32 20.01
CA TYR A 359 7.11 -14.26 19.02
C TYR A 359 7.46 -12.93 19.68
N ARG A 360 8.26 -12.12 18.97
CA ARG A 360 8.42 -10.68 19.25
C ARG A 360 7.78 -9.85 18.16
N ARG A 361 7.17 -8.74 18.54
CA ARG A 361 6.71 -7.72 17.60
C ARG A 361 7.91 -6.93 17.08
N LEU A 362 7.93 -6.65 15.79
CA LEU A 362 8.88 -5.72 15.17
C LEU A 362 8.27 -4.34 15.18
N HIS A 363 8.99 -3.38 15.76
CA HIS A 363 8.59 -1.98 15.82
C HIS A 363 9.25 -1.20 14.69
N LEU A 364 8.53 -0.25 14.15
CA LEU A 364 9.03 0.72 13.17
C LEU A 364 9.40 2.03 13.89
N ASN A 365 10.28 2.81 13.28
CA ASN A 365 10.77 4.04 13.90
C ASN A 365 9.90 5.26 13.59
N LEU A 366 9.23 5.27 12.43
CA LEU A 366 8.52 6.45 11.91
C LEU A 366 7.01 6.42 12.20
N VAL A 367 6.49 5.27 12.66
CA VAL A 367 5.09 5.06 13.01
C VAL A 367 4.98 4.18 14.25
N SER A 368 3.97 4.43 15.08
CA SER A 368 3.68 3.56 16.22
C SER A 368 2.83 2.34 15.81
N ASP A 369 2.88 1.30 16.63
CA ASP A 369 2.13 0.07 16.39
C ASP A 369 0.62 0.30 16.29
N GLU A 370 0.07 1.22 17.08
CA GLU A 370 -1.35 1.56 17.08
C GLU A 370 -1.80 2.26 15.79
N GLN A 371 -0.86 2.77 15.00
CA GLN A 371 -1.13 3.39 13.71
C GLN A 371 -1.18 2.38 12.56
N LEU A 372 -0.77 1.14 12.79
CA LEU A 372 -0.76 0.08 11.78
C LEU A 372 -2.16 -0.54 11.59
N LEU A 373 -3.15 0.31 11.39
CA LEU A 373 -4.56 -0.05 11.23
C LEU A 373 -5.05 0.28 9.81
N TYR A 374 -5.69 -0.69 9.17
CA TYR A 374 -6.38 -0.50 7.89
C TYR A 374 -7.89 -0.61 8.08
N TYR A 375 -8.62 0.46 7.77
CA TYR A 375 -10.09 0.50 7.86
C TYR A 375 -10.68 1.53 6.89
N ARG A 376 -11.97 1.44 6.65
CA ARG A 376 -12.79 2.50 6.03
C ARG A 376 -13.66 3.14 7.10
N GLU A 377 -14.02 4.40 6.94
CA GLU A 377 -14.80 5.16 7.95
C GLU A 377 -16.08 4.44 8.40
N ASN A 378 -16.75 3.74 7.47
CA ASN A 378 -18.01 3.04 7.73
C ASN A 378 -17.80 1.55 8.09
N GLN A 379 -16.57 1.10 8.33
CA GLN A 379 -16.29 -0.28 8.74
C GLN A 379 -16.10 -0.38 10.24
N VAL A 380 -16.78 -1.36 10.84
CA VAL A 380 -16.62 -1.73 12.26
C VAL A 380 -15.35 -2.53 12.47
N VAL A 381 -15.07 -3.49 11.58
CA VAL A 381 -13.90 -4.36 11.67
C VAL A 381 -12.76 -3.74 10.87
N ALA A 382 -11.72 -3.36 11.59
CA ALA A 382 -10.43 -2.95 11.02
C ALA A 382 -9.47 -4.14 10.97
N ARG A 383 -8.41 -3.99 10.20
CA ARG A 383 -7.27 -4.90 10.16
C ARG A 383 -6.10 -4.24 10.87
N GLU A 384 -5.71 -4.78 12.00
CA GLU A 384 -4.46 -4.41 12.68
C GLU A 384 -3.33 -5.24 12.10
N ILE A 385 -2.26 -4.59 11.68
CA ILE A 385 -1.12 -5.26 11.05
C ILE A 385 -0.05 -5.54 12.10
N LEU A 386 0.21 -6.82 12.33
CA LEU A 386 1.27 -7.30 13.22
C LEU A 386 2.49 -7.70 12.39
N LEU A 387 3.63 -7.09 12.70
CA LEU A 387 4.94 -7.49 12.19
C LEU A 387 5.62 -8.33 13.26
N LEU A 388 5.85 -9.61 12.99
CA LEU A 388 6.34 -10.54 13.99
C LEU A 388 7.60 -11.27 13.51
N LYS A 389 8.44 -11.64 14.48
CA LYS A 389 9.49 -12.65 14.31
C LYS A 389 9.41 -13.68 15.41
N PRO A 390 9.72 -14.96 15.09
CA PRO A 390 9.95 -15.96 16.13
C PRO A 390 11.02 -15.47 17.11
N LEU A 391 10.85 -15.77 18.40
CA LEU A 391 11.92 -15.62 19.38
C LEU A 391 13.00 -16.67 19.09
N ASP A 392 14.25 -16.31 19.27
CA ASP A 392 15.34 -17.29 19.24
C ASP A 392 15.12 -18.34 20.34
N GLU A 393 15.37 -19.60 20.05
CA GLU A 393 15.38 -20.64 21.07
C GLU A 393 16.64 -20.42 21.93
N ASN A 394 16.45 -20.18 23.24
CA ASN A 394 17.55 -20.13 24.22
C ASN A 394 18.20 -21.49 24.38
#